data_889934ead6f87fa78574616dccb99cd6
#
_entry.id   889934ead6f87fa78574616dccb99cd6
#
_cell.length_a   1.000
_cell.length_b   1.000
_cell.length_c   1.000
_cell.angle_alpha   90.00
_cell.angle_beta   90.00
_cell.angle_gamma   90.00
#
_symmetry.space_group_name_H-M   'P 1'
#
loop_
_entity.id
_entity.type
_entity.pdbx_description
1 polymer ?
#
loop_
_entity_poly.entity_id
_entity_poly.type
_entity_poly.pdbx_seq_one_letter_code
_entity_poly.pdbx_strand_id
1 'polypeptide(L)'
;SMAGKTNDYVSNHLRGDAGTTFELKIRRPSTGKEMKMKITRRAIQMPAVPYYGIVRDNIGYIKLSEFTENCTKTVRRAFVEMKHQGIKGLVLDLRNNPGGSELEAVNTVNLFVPKGITVVSNRGKLKRANHDYKTTVEPVDTVMPIVVLVNGNSASSSEVTSGALQDLDRAVIMGTKTYGKGLVQMSLDVPYNGELKLTTNKYYTPSGRCIQAVNYRHANGGSTEEIADSLTHKFYTRAGREVRDGGGIKPDVIVQADSLPNIAYYLAAARDSNEVLLNYEVDYIAKHPTVAPADQFEISDDDYAEFKRRVLASNFTYDRTSEKILKELETLTKFEGYYDDAKPELEALKKKLNHNVAKDLDYNKQALKNIIANDLMSAYYFQRGAAQNALRHDPQMDEAVKLIGDPQRYQSLLKPAAK
;
A
#
# COMPACT_ATOMS: atom_id res chain seq x y z
N SER A 1 5.10 23.77 -24.55
CA SER A 1 3.97 23.59 -23.62
C SER A 1 3.86 22.13 -23.20
N MET A 2 3.56 21.90 -21.94
CA MET A 2 3.28 20.57 -21.39
C MET A 2 1.79 20.24 -21.39
N ALA A 3 0.93 21.21 -21.72
CA ALA A 3 -0.51 21.00 -21.84
C ALA A 3 -0.82 19.89 -22.85
N GLY A 4 -1.68 18.94 -22.47
CA GLY A 4 -2.08 17.80 -23.28
C GLY A 4 -1.01 16.70 -23.44
N LYS A 5 0.12 16.79 -22.76
CA LYS A 5 1.16 15.74 -22.74
C LYS A 5 0.91 14.74 -21.62
N THR A 6 1.38 13.50 -21.82
CA THR A 6 1.27 12.45 -20.79
C THR A 6 2.18 12.75 -19.61
N ASN A 7 1.87 12.18 -18.44
CA ASN A 7 2.71 12.30 -17.24
C ASN A 7 4.13 11.80 -17.48
N ASP A 8 4.31 10.74 -18.26
CA ASP A 8 5.64 10.21 -18.62
C ASP A 8 6.44 11.21 -19.46
N TYR A 9 5.79 11.85 -20.44
CA TYR A 9 6.43 12.90 -21.24
C TYR A 9 6.90 14.05 -20.36
N VAL A 10 6.04 14.56 -19.47
CA VAL A 10 6.38 15.65 -18.54
C VAL A 10 7.51 15.23 -17.61
N SER A 11 7.41 14.05 -17.00
CA SER A 11 8.40 13.51 -16.07
C SER A 11 9.78 13.36 -16.71
N ASN A 12 9.84 12.83 -17.94
CA ASN A 12 11.12 12.66 -18.68
C ASN A 12 11.78 13.99 -19.03
N HIS A 13 11.01 15.06 -19.21
CA HIS A 13 11.57 16.40 -19.45
C HIS A 13 12.00 17.11 -18.16
N LEU A 14 11.36 16.80 -17.02
CA LEU A 14 11.74 17.37 -15.74
C LEU A 14 12.95 16.65 -15.11
N ARG A 15 13.08 15.34 -15.32
CA ARG A 15 14.22 14.53 -14.85
C ARG A 15 15.48 14.87 -15.62
N GLY A 16 16.63 14.56 -15.03
CA GLY A 16 17.97 14.70 -15.59
C GLY A 16 19.02 14.65 -14.50
N ASP A 17 20.29 14.80 -14.87
CA ASP A 17 21.43 14.67 -13.97
C ASP A 17 21.38 15.70 -12.83
N ALA A 18 21.71 15.25 -11.63
CA ALA A 18 21.80 16.11 -10.45
C ALA A 18 22.82 17.25 -10.70
N GLY A 19 22.47 18.46 -10.25
CA GLY A 19 23.27 19.66 -10.46
C GLY A 19 22.94 20.41 -11.76
N THR A 20 22.27 19.79 -12.73
CA THR A 20 21.85 20.50 -13.95
C THR A 20 20.69 21.45 -13.67
N THR A 21 20.60 22.53 -14.41
CA THR A 21 19.63 23.59 -14.21
C THR A 21 18.85 23.85 -15.49
N PHE A 22 17.52 24.09 -15.34
CA PHE A 22 16.65 24.48 -16.44
C PHE A 22 15.66 25.56 -16.01
N GLU A 23 15.08 26.27 -16.97
CA GLU A 23 14.04 27.27 -16.72
C GLU A 23 12.67 26.62 -16.94
N LEU A 24 11.79 26.77 -15.96
CA LEU A 24 10.42 26.31 -16.01
C LEU A 24 9.48 27.51 -16.07
N LYS A 25 8.64 27.61 -17.12
CA LYS A 25 7.56 28.58 -17.20
C LYS A 25 6.29 27.95 -16.64
N ILE A 26 5.71 28.55 -15.62
CA ILE A 26 4.48 28.12 -14.99
C ILE A 26 3.43 29.22 -15.01
N ARG A 27 2.19 28.85 -15.02
CA ARG A 27 1.05 29.73 -14.79
C ARG A 27 0.39 29.33 -13.45
N ARG A 28 0.28 30.31 -12.54
CA ARG A 28 -0.36 30.09 -11.24
C ARG A 28 -1.86 30.13 -11.42
N PRO A 29 -2.62 29.05 -11.17
CA PRO A 29 -4.07 29.00 -11.44
C PRO A 29 -4.85 30.07 -10.67
N SER A 30 -4.54 30.31 -9.40
CA SER A 30 -5.24 31.26 -8.52
C SER A 30 -5.16 32.73 -8.97
N THR A 31 -4.14 33.09 -9.73
CA THR A 31 -3.92 34.50 -10.17
C THR A 31 -3.82 34.64 -11.68
N GLY A 32 -3.78 33.55 -12.44
CA GLY A 32 -3.50 33.55 -13.87
C GLY A 32 -2.08 34.01 -14.26
N LYS A 33 -1.27 34.42 -13.29
CA LYS A 33 0.07 35.01 -13.52
C LYS A 33 1.06 33.97 -14.03
N GLU A 34 1.74 34.30 -15.13
CA GLU A 34 2.87 33.53 -15.61
C GLU A 34 4.17 33.97 -14.94
N MET A 35 5.01 33.00 -14.60
CA MET A 35 6.32 33.25 -14.02
C MET A 35 7.33 32.23 -14.53
N LYS A 36 8.59 32.64 -14.57
CA LYS A 36 9.73 31.79 -14.91
C LYS A 36 10.47 31.42 -13.63
N MET A 37 10.78 30.15 -13.47
CA MET A 37 11.49 29.64 -12.31
C MET A 37 12.71 28.87 -12.79
N LYS A 38 13.87 29.18 -12.24
CA LYS A 38 15.10 28.42 -12.43
C LYS A 38 15.11 27.25 -11.46
N ILE A 39 15.11 26.01 -11.97
CA ILE A 39 15.09 24.79 -11.18
C ILE A 39 16.44 24.09 -11.34
N THR A 40 17.07 23.77 -10.23
CA THR A 40 18.29 22.94 -10.21
C THR A 40 17.90 21.52 -9.78
N ARG A 41 18.20 20.53 -10.59
CA ARG A 41 17.94 19.12 -10.29
C ARG A 41 18.82 18.66 -9.13
N ARG A 42 18.23 17.88 -8.24
CA ARG A 42 18.92 17.27 -7.10
C ARG A 42 18.52 15.81 -7.03
N ALA A 43 19.41 14.97 -6.52
CA ALA A 43 19.04 13.62 -6.11
C ALA A 43 18.05 13.71 -4.92
N ILE A 44 16.86 13.18 -5.11
CA ILE A 44 15.82 13.15 -4.07
C ILE A 44 15.84 11.76 -3.47
N GLN A 45 16.13 11.67 -2.17
CA GLN A 45 15.98 10.43 -1.41
C GLN A 45 14.60 10.43 -0.75
N MET A 46 13.76 9.51 -1.17
CA MET A 46 12.47 9.30 -0.51
C MET A 46 12.72 8.66 0.86
N PRO A 47 12.10 9.16 1.94
CA PRO A 47 12.27 8.56 3.26
C PRO A 47 11.66 7.17 3.30
N ALA A 48 12.42 6.19 3.78
CA ALA A 48 11.92 4.83 3.99
C ALA A 48 10.75 4.80 4.99
N VAL A 49 10.76 5.72 5.96
CA VAL A 49 9.68 5.94 6.93
C VAL A 49 9.08 7.32 6.68
N PRO A 50 8.11 7.44 5.75
CA PRO A 50 7.49 8.74 5.40
C PRO A 50 6.65 9.32 6.53
N TYR A 51 6.10 8.46 7.38
CA TYR A 51 5.31 8.88 8.53
C TYR A 51 5.47 7.91 9.71
N TYR A 52 5.55 8.48 10.91
CA TYR A 52 5.35 7.80 12.19
C TYR A 52 4.73 8.77 13.19
N GLY A 53 4.03 8.25 14.17
CA GLY A 53 3.44 9.03 15.24
C GLY A 53 2.52 8.21 16.14
N ILE A 54 2.08 8.84 17.23
CA ILE A 54 1.04 8.28 18.08
C ILE A 54 -0.30 8.60 17.44
N VAL A 55 -1.12 7.58 17.28
CA VAL A 55 -2.50 7.69 16.80
C VAL A 55 -3.47 7.48 17.98
N ARG A 56 -4.76 7.36 17.71
CA ARG A 56 -5.78 7.16 18.75
C ARG A 56 -5.43 6.02 19.72
N ASP A 57 -5.93 6.14 20.94
CA ASP A 57 -5.76 5.18 22.05
C ASP A 57 -4.31 4.92 22.47
N ASN A 58 -3.41 5.88 22.24
CA ASN A 58 -1.98 5.76 22.52
C ASN A 58 -1.30 4.60 21.81
N ILE A 59 -1.69 4.32 20.57
CA ILE A 59 -1.04 3.33 19.71
C ILE A 59 0.00 4.03 18.84
N GLY A 60 1.23 3.50 18.85
CA GLY A 60 2.27 3.93 17.94
C GLY A 60 2.03 3.39 16.53
N TYR A 61 2.27 4.20 15.53
CA TYR A 61 2.20 3.82 14.12
C TYR A 61 3.50 4.16 13.40
N ILE A 62 4.02 3.23 12.61
CA ILE A 62 5.18 3.43 11.75
C ILE A 62 4.85 2.91 10.36
N LYS A 63 4.89 3.79 9.35
CA LYS A 63 4.86 3.42 7.93
C LYS A 63 6.27 3.16 7.46
N LEU A 64 6.58 1.92 7.07
CA LEU A 64 7.82 1.56 6.40
C LEU A 64 7.51 1.26 4.93
N SER A 65 7.93 2.15 4.03
CA SER A 65 7.57 2.07 2.60
C SER A 65 8.56 1.26 1.77
N GLU A 66 9.80 1.14 2.22
CA GLU A 66 10.84 0.36 1.56
C GLU A 66 11.98 0.03 2.54
N PHE A 67 12.62 -1.11 2.35
CA PHE A 67 13.79 -1.50 3.13
C PHE A 67 15.07 -0.95 2.49
N THR A 68 15.23 0.37 2.51
CA THR A 68 16.45 1.04 2.08
C THR A 68 17.55 0.90 3.13
N GLU A 69 18.79 1.13 2.74
CA GLU A 69 19.92 1.12 3.65
C GLU A 69 19.70 2.04 4.86
N ASN A 70 19.99 1.54 6.05
CA ASN A 70 19.80 2.23 7.34
C ASN A 70 18.34 2.57 7.71
N CYS A 71 17.31 2.03 7.03
CA CYS A 71 15.90 2.29 7.38
C CYS A 71 15.58 1.85 8.82
N THR A 72 16.17 0.75 9.28
CA THR A 72 15.98 0.24 10.65
C THR A 72 16.40 1.25 11.72
N LYS A 73 17.41 2.07 11.48
CA LYS A 73 17.80 3.14 12.41
C LYS A 73 16.65 4.14 12.60
N THR A 74 15.93 4.46 11.52
CA THR A 74 14.78 5.36 11.57
C THR A 74 13.59 4.71 12.27
N VAL A 75 13.28 3.44 11.95
CA VAL A 75 12.24 2.65 12.65
C VAL A 75 12.54 2.57 14.15
N ARG A 76 13.79 2.26 14.52
CA ARG A 76 14.23 2.19 15.92
C ARG A 76 14.04 3.53 16.65
N ARG A 77 14.49 4.62 16.03
CA ARG A 77 14.33 5.97 16.61
C ARG A 77 12.85 6.31 16.84
N ALA A 78 12.02 6.10 15.81
CA ALA A 78 10.58 6.36 15.89
C ALA A 78 9.92 5.52 17.00
N PHE A 79 10.25 4.23 17.08
CA PHE A 79 9.69 3.34 18.09
C PHE A 79 10.13 3.73 19.52
N VAL A 80 11.41 4.02 19.74
CA VAL A 80 11.93 4.44 21.03
C VAL A 80 11.31 5.77 21.48
N GLU A 81 11.20 6.74 20.58
CA GLU A 81 10.56 8.02 20.85
C GLU A 81 9.10 7.85 21.30
N MET A 82 8.31 7.08 20.57
CA MET A 82 6.90 6.82 20.93
C MET A 82 6.78 5.98 22.20
N LYS A 83 7.70 5.03 22.43
CA LYS A 83 7.72 4.23 23.66
C LYS A 83 7.96 5.11 24.90
N HIS A 84 8.83 6.12 24.82
CA HIS A 84 9.04 7.09 25.91
C HIS A 84 7.79 7.96 26.15
N GLN A 85 6.92 8.13 25.13
CA GLN A 85 5.65 8.82 25.25
C GLN A 85 4.52 7.92 25.78
N GLY A 86 4.79 6.64 26.10
CA GLY A 86 3.85 5.74 26.76
C GLY A 86 2.85 5.06 25.84
N ILE A 87 3.25 4.72 24.60
CA ILE A 87 2.40 3.90 23.73
C ILE A 87 2.10 2.54 24.35
N LYS A 88 0.88 2.02 24.09
CA LYS A 88 0.40 0.72 24.59
C LYS A 88 0.63 -0.44 23.63
N GLY A 89 0.92 -0.14 22.37
CA GLY A 89 1.18 -1.08 21.31
C GLY A 89 1.69 -0.38 20.05
N LEU A 90 2.14 -1.16 19.08
CA LEU A 90 2.71 -0.67 17.82
C LEU A 90 1.97 -1.26 16.63
N VAL A 91 1.66 -0.42 15.66
CA VAL A 91 1.27 -0.84 14.30
C VAL A 91 2.44 -0.55 13.37
N LEU A 92 3.04 -1.61 12.82
CA LEU A 92 4.06 -1.52 11.76
C LEU A 92 3.37 -1.74 10.41
N ASP A 93 3.27 -0.70 9.60
CA ASP A 93 2.59 -0.76 8.32
C ASP A 93 3.57 -1.05 7.17
N LEU A 94 3.48 -2.26 6.62
CA LEU A 94 4.23 -2.74 5.46
C LEU A 94 3.36 -2.83 4.19
N ARG A 95 2.14 -2.31 4.20
CA ARG A 95 1.28 -2.29 3.00
C ARG A 95 1.96 -1.48 1.90
N ASN A 96 1.93 -2.00 0.67
CA ASN A 96 2.57 -1.44 -0.52
C ASN A 96 4.12 -1.31 -0.42
N ASN A 97 4.76 -2.03 0.50
CA ASN A 97 6.20 -2.08 0.62
C ASN A 97 6.77 -3.24 -0.23
N PRO A 98 7.47 -2.98 -1.34
CA PRO A 98 7.94 -4.02 -2.27
C PRO A 98 9.15 -4.81 -1.73
N GLY A 99 9.66 -4.44 -0.55
CA GLY A 99 10.84 -5.04 0.05
C GLY A 99 12.07 -4.13 0.00
N GLY A 100 13.20 -4.69 -0.34
CA GLY A 100 14.53 -4.03 -0.38
C GLY A 100 15.59 -4.90 0.27
N SER A 101 16.42 -4.32 1.13
CA SER A 101 17.53 -5.00 1.81
C SER A 101 17.02 -6.09 2.76
N GLU A 102 17.48 -7.33 2.54
CA GLU A 102 17.23 -8.46 3.44
C GLU A 102 17.85 -8.22 4.83
N LEU A 103 19.04 -7.63 4.88
CA LEU A 103 19.71 -7.31 6.15
C LEU A 103 18.91 -6.30 6.97
N GLU A 104 18.31 -5.31 6.33
CA GLU A 104 17.44 -4.35 7.01
C GLU A 104 16.13 -4.99 7.52
N ALA A 105 15.60 -6.01 6.82
CA ALA A 105 14.47 -6.80 7.33
C ALA A 105 14.87 -7.56 8.61
N VAL A 106 16.03 -8.22 8.60
CA VAL A 106 16.59 -8.93 9.77
C VAL A 106 16.81 -7.96 10.95
N ASN A 107 17.38 -6.79 10.67
CA ASN A 107 17.62 -5.76 11.69
C ASN A 107 16.30 -5.20 12.25
N THR A 108 15.28 -5.06 11.41
CA THR A 108 13.95 -4.61 11.86
C THR A 108 13.29 -5.63 12.77
N VAL A 109 13.36 -6.92 12.45
CA VAL A 109 12.87 -7.99 13.33
C VAL A 109 13.66 -8.00 14.65
N ASN A 110 14.97 -7.75 14.61
CA ASN A 110 15.81 -7.70 15.80
C ASN A 110 15.41 -6.58 16.80
N LEU A 111 14.64 -5.59 16.40
CA LEU A 111 14.10 -4.62 17.36
C LEU A 111 13.12 -5.26 18.36
N PHE A 112 12.51 -6.38 18.00
CA PHE A 112 11.37 -7.00 18.68
C PHE A 112 11.62 -8.44 19.16
N VAL A 113 12.73 -9.04 18.75
CA VAL A 113 13.04 -10.45 19.00
C VAL A 113 14.39 -10.58 19.69
N PRO A 114 14.54 -11.46 20.70
CA PRO A 114 15.81 -11.67 21.41
C PRO A 114 16.99 -11.99 20.48
N LYS A 115 18.19 -11.68 20.93
CA LYS A 115 19.44 -11.98 20.23
C LYS A 115 19.61 -13.49 19.98
N GLY A 116 20.20 -13.84 18.83
CA GLY A 116 20.57 -15.23 18.47
C GLY A 116 19.45 -16.02 17.76
N ILE A 117 18.29 -15.42 17.52
CA ILE A 117 17.15 -16.07 16.87
C ILE A 117 17.30 -16.00 15.36
N THR A 118 17.10 -17.11 14.65
CA THR A 118 17.05 -17.14 13.18
C THR A 118 15.81 -16.40 12.68
N VAL A 119 16.01 -15.44 11.78
CA VAL A 119 14.96 -14.62 11.15
C VAL A 119 14.60 -15.16 9.77
N VAL A 120 15.61 -15.51 8.98
CA VAL A 120 15.46 -16.06 7.64
C VAL A 120 16.64 -16.95 7.28
N SER A 121 16.37 -18.00 6.53
CA SER A 121 17.38 -18.90 5.99
C SER A 121 17.38 -18.85 4.47
N ASN A 122 18.53 -18.58 3.88
CA ASN A 122 18.74 -18.64 2.44
C ASN A 122 19.26 -20.01 2.05
N ARG A 123 18.57 -20.70 1.16
CA ARG A 123 18.94 -22.03 0.64
C ARG A 123 18.91 -22.02 -0.87
N GLY A 124 19.98 -22.47 -1.46
CA GLY A 124 20.16 -22.55 -2.91
C GLY A 124 20.91 -23.78 -3.37
N LYS A 125 21.08 -23.89 -4.67
CA LYS A 125 21.80 -25.01 -5.30
C LYS A 125 23.26 -25.05 -4.88
N LEU A 126 23.89 -23.90 -4.70
CA LEU A 126 25.26 -23.77 -4.22
C LEU A 126 25.25 -23.75 -2.68
N LYS A 127 25.56 -24.87 -2.04
CA LYS A 127 25.54 -25.01 -0.58
C LYS A 127 26.41 -23.97 0.14
N ARG A 128 27.51 -23.51 -0.46
CA ARG A 128 28.38 -22.46 0.10
C ARG A 128 27.70 -21.08 0.20
N ALA A 129 26.63 -20.87 -0.55
CA ALA A 129 25.83 -19.64 -0.53
C ALA A 129 24.62 -19.74 0.44
N ASN A 130 24.45 -20.87 1.12
CA ASN A 130 23.41 -21.01 2.13
C ASN A 130 23.83 -20.22 3.38
N HIS A 131 22.88 -19.46 3.92
CA HIS A 131 23.12 -18.62 5.08
C HIS A 131 21.89 -18.54 5.98
N ASP A 132 22.11 -18.52 7.30
CA ASP A 132 21.08 -18.27 8.31
C ASP A 132 21.33 -16.89 8.92
N TYR A 133 20.41 -15.96 8.62
CA TYR A 133 20.45 -14.65 9.22
C TYR A 133 19.79 -14.67 10.59
N LYS A 134 20.54 -14.26 11.60
CA LYS A 134 20.10 -14.23 12.99
C LYS A 134 20.11 -12.82 13.55
N THR A 135 19.29 -12.59 14.55
CA THR A 135 19.36 -11.38 15.37
C THR A 135 20.70 -11.28 16.08
N THR A 136 21.32 -10.10 16.09
CA THR A 136 22.71 -9.92 16.55
C THR A 136 22.85 -9.02 17.76
N VAL A 137 21.85 -8.17 18.05
CA VAL A 137 21.84 -7.21 19.15
C VAL A 137 20.66 -7.44 20.08
N GLU A 138 20.71 -6.85 21.27
CA GLU A 138 19.57 -6.88 22.18
C GLU A 138 18.37 -6.08 21.60
N PRO A 139 17.14 -6.61 21.75
CA PRO A 139 15.95 -5.98 21.25
C PRO A 139 15.61 -4.70 22.00
N VAL A 140 14.81 -3.85 21.37
CA VAL A 140 14.24 -2.66 22.02
C VAL A 140 13.07 -3.05 22.92
N ASP A 141 12.26 -4.02 22.47
CA ASP A 141 11.10 -4.52 23.22
C ASP A 141 10.65 -5.89 22.71
N THR A 142 10.45 -6.84 23.62
CA THR A 142 9.97 -8.19 23.30
C THR A 142 8.54 -8.45 23.75
N VAL A 143 7.89 -7.49 24.41
CA VAL A 143 6.62 -7.70 25.14
C VAL A 143 5.47 -6.87 24.57
N MET A 144 5.73 -5.63 24.17
CA MET A 144 4.69 -4.72 23.64
C MET A 144 3.91 -5.38 22.51
N PRO A 145 2.56 -5.33 22.52
CA PRO A 145 1.74 -5.82 21.40
C PRO A 145 2.10 -5.14 20.08
N ILE A 146 2.27 -5.96 19.03
CA ILE A 146 2.59 -5.47 17.68
C ILE A 146 1.59 -6.05 16.68
N VAL A 147 0.99 -5.19 15.88
CA VAL A 147 0.25 -5.58 14.68
C VAL A 147 1.05 -5.15 13.45
N VAL A 148 1.26 -6.08 12.52
CA VAL A 148 1.91 -5.78 11.23
C VAL A 148 0.84 -5.75 10.15
N LEU A 149 0.64 -4.59 9.53
CA LEU A 149 -0.28 -4.44 8.40
C LEU A 149 0.40 -4.84 7.10
N VAL A 150 -0.25 -5.71 6.32
CA VAL A 150 0.25 -6.20 5.04
C VAL A 150 -0.85 -6.23 3.97
N ASN A 151 -0.43 -6.21 2.70
CA ASN A 151 -1.34 -6.40 1.56
C ASN A 151 -0.64 -7.11 0.40
N GLY A 152 -1.36 -7.32 -0.72
CA GLY A 152 -0.84 -7.99 -1.91
C GLY A 152 0.39 -7.34 -2.56
N ASN A 153 0.73 -6.11 -2.19
CA ASN A 153 1.95 -5.41 -2.63
C ASN A 153 3.08 -5.46 -1.59
N SER A 154 2.86 -6.09 -0.43
CA SER A 154 3.92 -6.39 0.54
C SER A 154 4.74 -7.56 0.03
N ALA A 155 6.00 -7.32 -0.34
CA ALA A 155 6.81 -8.33 -1.02
C ALA A 155 8.23 -8.45 -0.43
N SER A 156 8.90 -9.59 -0.67
CA SER A 156 10.33 -9.81 -0.38
C SER A 156 10.67 -9.53 1.08
N SER A 157 11.51 -8.52 1.40
CA SER A 157 11.90 -8.14 2.77
C SER A 157 10.72 -7.83 3.69
N SER A 158 9.59 -7.34 3.14
CA SER A 158 8.34 -7.19 3.89
C SER A 158 7.78 -8.54 4.33
N GLU A 159 7.90 -9.56 3.47
CA GLU A 159 7.46 -10.91 3.76
C GLU A 159 8.41 -11.63 4.70
N VAL A 160 9.72 -11.37 4.59
CA VAL A 160 10.71 -11.84 5.58
C VAL A 160 10.36 -11.28 6.96
N THR A 161 10.09 -9.98 7.06
CA THR A 161 9.77 -9.32 8.33
C THR A 161 8.45 -9.83 8.91
N SER A 162 7.36 -9.80 8.13
CA SER A 162 6.04 -10.24 8.60
C SER A 162 6.01 -11.74 8.88
N GLY A 163 6.61 -12.56 8.01
CA GLY A 163 6.69 -14.00 8.18
C GLY A 163 7.52 -14.43 9.39
N ALA A 164 8.65 -13.76 9.64
CA ALA A 164 9.47 -14.04 10.83
C ALA A 164 8.73 -13.66 12.12
N LEU A 165 8.10 -12.49 12.17
CA LEU A 165 7.34 -12.06 13.35
C LEU A 165 6.10 -12.96 13.59
N GLN A 166 5.46 -13.48 12.53
CA GLN A 166 4.38 -14.44 12.61
C GLN A 166 4.88 -15.80 13.15
N ASP A 167 5.93 -16.35 12.55
CA ASP A 167 6.46 -17.68 12.89
C ASP A 167 7.07 -17.75 14.29
N LEU A 168 7.56 -16.61 14.79
CA LEU A 168 8.07 -16.45 16.14
C LEU A 168 6.98 -16.09 17.17
N ASP A 169 5.72 -16.03 16.76
CA ASP A 169 4.58 -15.61 17.58
C ASP A 169 4.79 -14.26 18.28
N ARG A 170 5.52 -13.35 17.60
CA ARG A 170 5.89 -12.04 18.18
C ARG A 170 4.91 -10.93 17.82
N ALA A 171 4.24 -11.03 16.70
CA ALA A 171 3.25 -10.06 16.23
C ALA A 171 2.06 -10.75 15.58
N VAL A 172 0.91 -10.07 15.59
CA VAL A 172 -0.25 -10.46 14.79
C VAL A 172 -0.13 -9.81 13.41
N ILE A 173 -0.22 -10.61 12.37
CA ILE A 173 -0.22 -10.15 10.98
C ILE A 173 -1.67 -9.90 10.54
N MET A 174 -1.93 -8.69 10.03
CA MET A 174 -3.30 -8.26 9.68
C MET A 174 -3.35 -7.62 8.30
N GLY A 175 -4.44 -7.79 7.59
CA GLY A 175 -4.70 -7.23 6.27
C GLY A 175 -5.05 -8.28 5.23
N THR A 176 -4.40 -8.27 4.08
CA THR A 176 -4.60 -9.26 3.01
C THR A 176 -3.32 -10.02 2.70
N LYS A 177 -3.45 -11.18 2.05
CA LYS A 177 -2.32 -12.05 1.67
C LYS A 177 -1.23 -11.25 0.94
N THR A 178 0.04 -11.51 1.26
CA THR A 178 1.18 -10.83 0.65
C THR A 178 1.51 -11.36 -0.75
N TYR A 179 2.48 -10.74 -1.40
CA TYR A 179 2.79 -10.96 -2.82
C TYR A 179 3.31 -12.38 -3.14
N GLY A 180 4.13 -12.97 -2.28
CA GLY A 180 4.73 -14.29 -2.52
C GLY A 180 6.07 -14.26 -3.28
N LYS A 181 6.94 -13.29 -3.01
CA LYS A 181 8.28 -13.21 -3.58
C LYS A 181 9.31 -13.82 -2.61
N GLY A 182 9.54 -15.11 -2.73
CA GLY A 182 10.43 -15.90 -1.88
C GLY A 182 11.80 -16.23 -2.49
N LEU A 183 12.25 -15.47 -3.50
CA LEU A 183 13.52 -15.69 -4.20
C LEU A 183 14.54 -14.60 -3.91
N VAL A 184 15.77 -15.01 -3.65
CA VAL A 184 16.94 -14.12 -3.54
C VAL A 184 17.53 -13.93 -4.94
N GLN A 185 17.64 -12.68 -5.36
CA GLN A 185 18.27 -12.30 -6.62
C GLN A 185 19.54 -11.52 -6.33
N MET A 186 20.61 -11.83 -7.03
CA MET A 186 21.87 -11.10 -7.01
C MET A 186 22.12 -10.46 -8.36
N SER A 187 22.56 -9.21 -8.35
CA SER A 187 23.08 -8.53 -9.54
C SER A 187 24.58 -8.74 -9.60
N LEU A 188 25.08 -9.13 -10.74
CA LEU A 188 26.51 -9.32 -11.01
C LEU A 188 26.89 -8.43 -12.18
N ASP A 189 27.91 -7.61 -12.00
CA ASP A 189 28.50 -6.84 -13.09
C ASP A 189 29.14 -7.78 -14.11
N VAL A 190 28.86 -7.56 -15.39
CA VAL A 190 29.46 -8.29 -16.50
C VAL A 190 30.15 -7.29 -17.46
N PRO A 191 31.10 -7.75 -18.33
CA PRO A 191 31.77 -6.89 -19.28
C PRO A 191 30.82 -5.99 -20.09
N TYR A 192 31.34 -4.88 -20.59
CA TYR A 192 30.63 -3.88 -21.40
C TYR A 192 29.53 -3.12 -20.65
N ASN A 193 29.73 -2.82 -19.35
CA ASN A 193 28.76 -2.16 -18.48
C ASN A 193 27.41 -2.90 -18.38
N GLY A 194 27.42 -4.20 -18.59
CA GLY A 194 26.24 -5.05 -18.45
C GLY A 194 26.02 -5.49 -17.01
N GLU A 195 24.79 -5.78 -16.65
CA GLU A 195 24.39 -6.33 -15.37
C GLU A 195 23.64 -7.63 -15.58
N LEU A 196 24.04 -8.71 -14.88
CA LEU A 196 23.36 -9.99 -14.89
C LEU A 196 22.62 -10.18 -13.57
N LYS A 197 21.30 -10.28 -13.62
CA LYS A 197 20.45 -10.56 -12.45
C LYS A 197 20.13 -12.05 -12.39
N LEU A 198 20.62 -12.71 -11.34
CA LEU A 198 20.47 -14.14 -11.13
C LEU A 198 19.67 -14.46 -9.87
N THR A 199 18.75 -15.41 -9.95
CA THR A 199 18.17 -16.06 -8.77
C THR A 199 19.13 -17.11 -8.24
N THR A 200 19.57 -16.94 -7.01
CA THR A 200 20.57 -17.82 -6.36
C THR A 200 20.00 -18.69 -5.27
N ASN A 201 19.04 -18.18 -4.48
CA ASN A 201 18.51 -18.85 -3.30
C ASN A 201 16.98 -18.66 -3.18
N LYS A 202 16.38 -19.46 -2.32
CA LYS A 202 15.02 -19.27 -1.79
C LYS A 202 15.08 -18.83 -0.34
N TYR A 203 14.11 -18.00 0.08
CA TYR A 203 13.90 -17.66 1.49
C TYR A 203 13.10 -18.72 2.20
N TYR A 204 13.51 -19.02 3.42
CA TYR A 204 12.77 -19.84 4.37
C TYR A 204 12.60 -19.07 5.67
N THR A 205 11.36 -18.91 6.12
CA THR A 205 11.03 -18.25 7.38
C THR A 205 11.41 -19.13 8.57
N PRO A 206 11.33 -18.67 9.84
CA PRO A 206 11.71 -19.47 11.00
C PRO A 206 11.00 -20.82 11.13
N SER A 207 9.76 -20.95 10.66
CA SER A 207 9.05 -22.24 10.62
C SER A 207 9.59 -23.23 9.58
N GLY A 208 10.47 -22.78 8.68
CA GLY A 208 11.03 -23.57 7.58
C GLY A 208 10.19 -23.53 6.30
N ARG A 209 9.11 -22.78 6.24
CA ARG A 209 8.30 -22.63 5.03
C ARG A 209 8.93 -21.68 4.02
N CYS A 210 8.76 -22.01 2.73
CA CYS A 210 9.10 -21.13 1.61
C CYS A 210 7.82 -20.43 1.10
N ILE A 211 7.87 -19.09 1.06
CA ILE A 211 6.69 -18.27 0.71
C ILE A 211 6.52 -18.03 -0.80
N GLN A 212 7.38 -18.62 -1.64
CA GLN A 212 7.38 -18.37 -3.08
C GLN A 212 6.07 -18.79 -3.75
N ALA A 213 5.35 -17.82 -4.31
CA ALA A 213 4.15 -18.01 -5.13
C ALA A 213 4.35 -17.56 -6.58
N VAL A 214 5.33 -16.68 -6.84
CA VAL A 214 5.54 -16.11 -8.17
C VAL A 214 6.14 -17.15 -9.10
N ASN A 215 5.45 -17.41 -10.22
CA ASN A 215 5.93 -18.30 -11.26
C ASN A 215 6.63 -17.49 -12.37
N TYR A 216 7.95 -17.67 -12.49
CA TYR A 216 8.76 -17.01 -13.53
C TYR A 216 8.90 -17.82 -14.82
N ARG A 217 8.15 -18.91 -15.00
CA ARG A 217 8.17 -19.66 -16.26
C ARG A 217 7.57 -18.85 -17.39
N HIS A 218 8.17 -18.97 -18.58
CA HIS A 218 8.03 -18.10 -19.76
C HIS A 218 6.62 -17.69 -20.20
N ALA A 219 5.57 -18.39 -19.80
CA ALA A 219 4.20 -18.07 -20.18
C ALA A 219 3.53 -16.96 -19.35
N ASN A 220 3.98 -16.70 -18.12
CA ASN A 220 3.23 -15.89 -17.14
C ASN A 220 3.89 -14.55 -16.77
N GLY A 221 5.02 -14.19 -17.34
CA GLY A 221 5.66 -12.87 -17.12
C GLY A 221 5.96 -12.52 -15.66
N GLY A 222 6.03 -13.52 -14.75
CA GLY A 222 6.23 -13.29 -13.32
C GLY A 222 4.94 -12.98 -12.55
N SER A 223 3.78 -13.43 -13.06
CA SER A 223 2.51 -13.33 -12.33
C SER A 223 2.48 -14.24 -11.10
N THR A 224 1.78 -13.81 -10.04
CA THR A 224 1.47 -14.66 -8.90
C THR A 224 0.37 -15.65 -9.27
N GLU A 225 0.57 -16.93 -8.96
CA GLU A 225 -0.48 -17.95 -9.07
C GLU A 225 -1.15 -18.10 -7.70
N GLU A 226 -2.48 -18.16 -7.69
CA GLU A 226 -3.21 -18.52 -6.50
C GLU A 226 -3.13 -20.04 -6.32
N ILE A 227 -2.28 -20.46 -5.36
CA ILE A 227 -2.11 -21.88 -5.03
C ILE A 227 -3.19 -22.24 -4.01
N ALA A 228 -4.02 -23.22 -4.36
CA ALA A 228 -5.04 -23.73 -3.43
C ALA A 228 -4.39 -24.30 -2.16
N ASP A 229 -5.00 -24.05 -0.99
CA ASP A 229 -4.49 -24.54 0.30
C ASP A 229 -4.22 -26.07 0.32
N SER A 230 -4.98 -26.85 -0.48
CA SER A 230 -4.78 -28.30 -0.66
C SER A 230 -3.47 -28.70 -1.30
N LEU A 231 -2.83 -27.78 -2.03
CA LEU A 231 -1.55 -27.98 -2.73
C LEU A 231 -0.36 -27.43 -1.94
N THR A 232 -0.60 -26.88 -0.74
CA THR A 232 0.43 -26.30 0.13
C THR A 232 0.77 -27.24 1.28
N HIS A 233 1.97 -27.11 1.83
CA HIS A 233 2.41 -27.89 2.99
C HIS A 233 2.13 -27.13 4.30
N LYS A 234 1.88 -27.89 5.36
CA LYS A 234 1.69 -27.37 6.71
C LYS A 234 3.02 -27.20 7.40
N PHE A 235 3.19 -26.06 8.03
CA PHE A 235 4.28 -25.74 8.94
C PHE A 235 3.69 -25.21 10.25
N TYR A 236 4.51 -25.06 11.27
CA TYR A 236 4.06 -24.61 12.57
C TYR A 236 4.93 -23.48 13.09
N THR A 237 4.31 -22.46 13.65
CA THR A 237 4.99 -21.37 14.35
C THR A 237 5.67 -21.91 15.62
N ARG A 238 6.43 -21.08 16.30
CA ARG A 238 7.09 -21.45 17.55
C ARG A 238 6.13 -21.92 18.64
N ALA A 239 4.93 -21.33 18.72
CA ALA A 239 3.87 -21.73 19.65
C ALA A 239 3.03 -22.93 19.13
N GLY A 240 3.21 -23.37 17.90
CA GLY A 240 2.49 -24.49 17.30
C GLY A 240 1.23 -24.10 16.50
N ARG A 241 1.07 -22.83 16.11
CA ARG A 241 0.00 -22.41 15.18
C ARG A 241 0.30 -22.91 13.75
N GLU A 242 -0.71 -23.41 13.03
CA GLU A 242 -0.55 -23.83 11.64
C GLU A 242 -0.31 -22.62 10.71
N VAL A 243 0.71 -22.70 9.89
CA VAL A 243 1.02 -21.79 8.79
C VAL A 243 1.36 -22.60 7.56
N ARG A 244 1.31 -21.98 6.36
CA ARG A 244 1.48 -22.70 5.10
C ARG A 244 2.51 -22.04 4.19
N ASP A 245 3.08 -22.81 3.29
CA ASP A 245 3.99 -22.35 2.22
C ASP A 245 3.26 -21.96 0.94
N GLY A 246 4.01 -21.64 -0.12
CA GLY A 246 3.54 -21.56 -1.51
C GLY A 246 2.61 -20.42 -1.86
N GLY A 247 2.47 -19.41 -1.00
CA GLY A 247 1.47 -18.40 -1.31
C GLY A 247 1.68 -17.03 -0.67
N GLY A 248 2.89 -16.64 -0.34
CA GLY A 248 3.14 -15.44 0.47
C GLY A 248 2.76 -15.65 1.95
N ILE A 249 2.65 -14.58 2.69
CA ILE A 249 2.23 -14.60 4.09
C ILE A 249 0.72 -14.41 4.17
N LYS A 250 0.01 -15.40 4.71
CA LYS A 250 -1.42 -15.30 5.01
C LYS A 250 -1.58 -14.61 6.38
N PRO A 251 -2.33 -13.50 6.45
CA PRO A 251 -2.56 -12.81 7.72
C PRO A 251 -3.27 -13.69 8.75
N ASP A 252 -3.00 -13.43 10.04
CA ASP A 252 -3.73 -14.03 11.15
C ASP A 252 -5.15 -13.46 11.26
N VAL A 253 -5.32 -12.18 10.88
CA VAL A 253 -6.61 -11.49 10.81
C VAL A 253 -6.77 -10.88 9.41
N ILE A 254 -7.75 -11.40 8.66
CA ILE A 254 -8.04 -10.89 7.31
C ILE A 254 -8.96 -9.68 7.43
N VAL A 255 -8.47 -8.52 6.99
CA VAL A 255 -9.22 -7.28 6.89
C VAL A 255 -9.00 -6.69 5.50
N GLN A 256 -10.06 -6.59 4.71
CA GLN A 256 -9.98 -5.96 3.40
C GLN A 256 -9.77 -4.45 3.55
N ALA A 257 -8.99 -3.87 2.67
CA ALA A 257 -8.96 -2.42 2.52
C ALA A 257 -10.24 -1.95 1.80
N ASP A 258 -10.64 -0.72 2.06
CA ASP A 258 -11.69 -0.11 1.26
C ASP A 258 -11.27 -0.06 -0.21
N SER A 259 -12.17 -0.46 -1.10
CA SER A 259 -11.96 -0.31 -2.53
C SER A 259 -12.22 1.13 -2.94
N LEU A 260 -11.31 1.70 -3.75
CA LEU A 260 -11.54 3.01 -4.33
C LEU A 260 -12.75 2.91 -5.30
N PRO A 261 -13.81 3.71 -5.10
CA PRO A 261 -14.95 3.73 -6.02
C PRO A 261 -14.51 4.09 -7.44
N ASN A 262 -15.10 3.46 -8.45
CA ASN A 262 -14.73 3.71 -9.83
C ASN A 262 -14.83 5.20 -10.22
N ILE A 263 -15.89 5.89 -9.79
CA ILE A 263 -16.04 7.34 -10.00
C ILE A 263 -14.87 8.14 -9.39
N ALA A 264 -14.39 7.76 -8.22
CA ALA A 264 -13.26 8.41 -7.55
C ALA A 264 -11.95 8.22 -8.32
N TYR A 265 -11.72 7.01 -8.86
CA TYR A 265 -10.58 6.74 -9.72
C TYR A 265 -10.54 7.68 -10.93
N TYR A 266 -11.67 7.88 -11.61
CA TYR A 266 -11.74 8.77 -12.78
C TYR A 266 -11.61 10.24 -12.41
N LEU A 267 -12.18 10.69 -11.30
CA LEU A 267 -12.04 12.07 -10.82
C LEU A 267 -10.60 12.38 -10.42
N ALA A 268 -9.91 11.46 -9.74
CA ALA A 268 -8.54 11.64 -9.27
C ALA A 268 -7.48 11.38 -10.36
N ALA A 269 -7.74 10.51 -11.33
CA ALA A 269 -6.75 10.12 -12.34
C ALA A 269 -6.53 11.17 -13.45
N ALA A 270 -7.18 12.34 -13.39
CA ALA A 270 -7.07 13.43 -14.36
C ALA A 270 -7.19 12.96 -15.84
N ARG A 271 -7.92 11.87 -16.07
CA ARG A 271 -8.25 11.41 -17.44
C ARG A 271 -9.32 12.28 -18.07
N ASP A 272 -9.96 13.09 -17.25
CA ASP A 272 -10.93 14.06 -17.69
C ASP A 272 -10.23 15.38 -18.01
N SER A 273 -10.44 15.87 -19.22
CA SER A 273 -9.96 17.18 -19.69
C SER A 273 -10.41 18.35 -18.81
N ASN A 274 -11.35 18.13 -17.90
CA ASN A 274 -11.97 19.18 -17.10
C ASN A 274 -11.26 19.42 -15.74
N GLU A 275 -10.36 18.52 -15.28
CA GLU A 275 -9.60 18.66 -14.02
C GLU A 275 -10.44 19.18 -12.83
N VAL A 276 -11.70 18.69 -12.73
CA VAL A 276 -12.70 19.26 -11.82
C VAL A 276 -12.26 19.20 -10.36
N LEU A 277 -11.67 18.06 -9.95
CA LEU A 277 -11.17 17.86 -8.59
C LEU A 277 -10.04 18.85 -8.29
N LEU A 278 -9.02 18.92 -9.15
CA LEU A 278 -7.88 19.82 -8.98
C LEU A 278 -8.32 21.29 -8.91
N ASN A 279 -9.22 21.70 -9.81
CA ASN A 279 -9.73 23.08 -9.84
C ASN A 279 -10.54 23.41 -8.56
N TYR A 280 -11.33 22.44 -8.06
CA TYR A 280 -12.02 22.60 -6.79
C TYR A 280 -11.04 22.80 -5.63
N GLU A 281 -10.00 21.96 -5.53
CA GLU A 281 -8.99 22.02 -4.48
C GLU A 281 -8.19 23.33 -4.52
N VAL A 282 -7.78 23.78 -5.70
CA VAL A 282 -7.10 25.08 -5.88
C VAL A 282 -7.97 26.24 -5.38
N ASP A 283 -9.26 26.24 -5.70
CA ASP A 283 -10.18 27.27 -5.25
C ASP A 283 -10.47 27.18 -3.75
N TYR A 284 -10.55 25.94 -3.22
CA TYR A 284 -10.72 25.72 -1.79
C TYR A 284 -9.54 26.29 -1.01
N ILE A 285 -8.30 25.98 -1.42
CA ILE A 285 -7.08 26.50 -0.79
C ILE A 285 -7.01 28.03 -0.86
N ALA A 286 -7.42 28.61 -1.99
CA ALA A 286 -7.44 30.07 -2.14
C ALA A 286 -8.43 30.77 -1.18
N LYS A 287 -9.54 30.11 -0.86
CA LYS A 287 -10.57 30.63 0.06
C LYS A 287 -10.25 30.34 1.55
N HIS A 288 -9.48 29.29 1.82
CA HIS A 288 -9.18 28.82 3.17
C HIS A 288 -7.67 28.85 3.43
N PRO A 289 -7.05 30.00 3.72
CA PRO A 289 -5.60 30.08 3.94
C PRO A 289 -5.11 29.26 5.14
N THR A 290 -6.01 28.92 6.06
CA THR A 290 -5.75 28.03 7.21
C THR A 290 -6.89 27.04 7.37
N VAL A 291 -6.57 25.82 7.81
CA VAL A 291 -7.53 24.74 8.03
C VAL A 291 -7.22 24.05 9.38
N ALA A 292 -8.15 23.20 9.83
CA ALA A 292 -7.94 22.37 11.02
C ALA A 292 -6.71 21.46 10.87
N PRO A 293 -6.10 21.00 11.97
CA PRO A 293 -5.03 20.01 11.96
C PRO A 293 -5.42 18.75 11.16
N ALA A 294 -4.44 18.11 10.52
CA ALA A 294 -4.69 17.02 9.58
C ALA A 294 -5.44 15.82 10.20
N ASP A 295 -5.23 15.57 11.49
CA ASP A 295 -5.91 14.53 12.26
C ASP A 295 -7.35 14.89 12.67
N GLN A 296 -7.80 16.11 12.37
CA GLN A 296 -9.15 16.62 12.69
C GLN A 296 -9.90 17.11 11.44
N PHE A 297 -9.18 17.36 10.34
CA PHE A 297 -9.77 17.95 9.15
C PHE A 297 -10.73 17.02 8.44
N GLU A 298 -11.90 17.53 8.08
CA GLU A 298 -12.94 16.88 7.26
C GLU A 298 -13.53 17.88 6.28
N ILE A 299 -13.94 17.39 5.13
CA ILE A 299 -14.77 18.17 4.20
C ILE A 299 -16.18 18.27 4.77
N SER A 300 -16.72 19.49 4.88
CA SER A 300 -18.10 19.72 5.30
C SER A 300 -19.10 19.20 4.25
N ASP A 301 -20.36 19.11 4.62
CA ASP A 301 -21.40 18.71 3.68
C ASP A 301 -21.69 19.81 2.64
N ASP A 302 -21.53 21.07 3.03
CA ASP A 302 -21.68 22.22 2.13
C ASP A 302 -20.53 22.29 1.11
N ASP A 303 -19.28 22.04 1.56
CA ASP A 303 -18.13 21.96 0.66
C ASP A 303 -18.27 20.82 -0.33
N TYR A 304 -18.77 19.67 0.13
CA TYR A 304 -19.05 18.55 -0.77
C TYR A 304 -20.17 18.85 -1.76
N ALA A 305 -21.22 19.54 -1.33
CA ALA A 305 -22.30 19.97 -2.23
C ALA A 305 -21.80 20.92 -3.34
N GLU A 306 -20.88 21.84 -3.00
CA GLU A 306 -20.19 22.69 -3.97
C GLU A 306 -19.36 21.85 -4.96
N PHE A 307 -18.56 20.89 -4.47
CA PHE A 307 -17.81 19.97 -5.32
C PHE A 307 -18.74 19.19 -6.27
N LYS A 308 -19.80 18.58 -5.73
CA LYS A 308 -20.80 17.84 -6.52
C LYS A 308 -21.41 18.71 -7.62
N ARG A 309 -21.78 19.96 -7.30
CA ARG A 309 -22.32 20.90 -8.27
C ARG A 309 -21.34 21.16 -9.42
N ARG A 310 -20.05 21.31 -9.14
CA ARG A 310 -18.99 21.49 -10.16
C ARG A 310 -18.83 20.25 -11.04
N VAL A 311 -18.84 19.06 -10.46
CA VAL A 311 -18.78 17.81 -11.24
C VAL A 311 -19.96 17.72 -12.20
N LEU A 312 -21.18 18.01 -11.75
CA LEU A 312 -22.36 17.96 -12.59
C LEU A 312 -22.36 19.04 -13.70
N ALA A 313 -21.80 20.22 -13.43
CA ALA A 313 -21.68 21.30 -14.40
C ALA A 313 -20.60 21.05 -15.47
N SER A 314 -19.63 20.18 -15.19
CA SER A 314 -18.50 19.89 -16.10
C SER A 314 -18.82 18.88 -17.19
N ASN A 315 -20.02 18.32 -17.23
CA ASN A 315 -20.38 17.18 -18.10
C ASN A 315 -19.45 15.96 -17.89
N PHE A 316 -18.99 15.76 -16.66
CA PHE A 316 -18.13 14.64 -16.30
C PHE A 316 -18.81 13.31 -16.61
N THR A 317 -18.09 12.44 -17.28
CA THR A 317 -18.49 11.06 -17.56
C THR A 317 -17.32 10.12 -17.27
N TYR A 318 -17.62 8.87 -16.97
CA TYR A 318 -16.61 7.86 -16.74
C TYR A 318 -17.05 6.48 -17.19
N ASP A 319 -16.09 5.64 -17.53
CA ASP A 319 -16.34 4.26 -17.95
C ASP A 319 -16.81 3.40 -16.78
N ARG A 320 -17.83 2.61 -17.00
CA ARG A 320 -18.45 1.75 -15.98
C ARG A 320 -18.28 0.30 -16.33
N THR A 321 -17.69 -0.45 -15.42
CA THR A 321 -17.42 -1.87 -15.63
C THR A 321 -18.70 -2.68 -15.84
N SER A 322 -19.78 -2.36 -15.13
CA SER A 322 -21.08 -3.03 -15.29
C SER A 322 -21.68 -2.86 -16.67
N GLU A 323 -21.56 -1.67 -17.28
CA GLU A 323 -22.04 -1.41 -18.65
C GLU A 323 -21.17 -2.16 -19.68
N LYS A 324 -19.85 -2.24 -19.46
CA LYS A 324 -18.96 -3.02 -20.33
C LYS A 324 -19.29 -4.51 -20.28
N ILE A 325 -19.43 -5.09 -19.08
CA ILE A 325 -19.78 -6.50 -18.90
C ILE A 325 -21.16 -6.80 -19.51
N LEU A 326 -22.13 -5.90 -19.35
CA LEU A 326 -23.45 -6.08 -19.96
C LEU A 326 -23.38 -6.10 -21.49
N LYS A 327 -22.56 -5.22 -22.09
CA LYS A 327 -22.34 -5.20 -23.54
C LYS A 327 -21.62 -6.45 -24.03
N GLU A 328 -20.66 -6.95 -23.25
CA GLU A 328 -19.99 -8.22 -23.52
C GLU A 328 -21.00 -9.39 -23.44
N LEU A 329 -21.86 -9.40 -22.42
CA LEU A 329 -22.92 -10.39 -22.27
C LEU A 329 -23.91 -10.35 -23.44
N GLU A 330 -24.33 -9.16 -23.89
CA GLU A 330 -25.16 -9.02 -25.10
C GLU A 330 -24.48 -9.59 -26.35
N THR A 331 -23.17 -9.42 -26.46
CA THR A 331 -22.39 -9.95 -27.58
C THR A 331 -22.30 -11.47 -27.53
N LEU A 332 -22.06 -12.00 -26.33
CA LEU A 332 -21.94 -13.45 -26.09
C LEU A 332 -23.28 -14.17 -26.33
N THR A 333 -24.38 -13.64 -25.80
CA THR A 333 -25.71 -14.23 -26.01
C THR A 333 -26.17 -14.20 -27.48
N LYS A 334 -25.75 -13.21 -28.27
CA LYS A 334 -25.95 -13.19 -29.73
C LYS A 334 -25.18 -14.31 -30.41
N PHE A 335 -23.92 -14.52 -30.03
CA PHE A 335 -23.07 -15.59 -30.57
C PHE A 335 -23.60 -16.98 -30.21
N GLU A 336 -24.12 -17.15 -29.00
CA GLU A 336 -24.70 -18.41 -28.52
C GLU A 336 -26.14 -18.67 -28.97
N GLY A 337 -26.82 -17.68 -29.61
CA GLY A 337 -28.17 -17.81 -30.12
C GLY A 337 -29.30 -17.62 -29.09
N TYR A 338 -28.99 -17.15 -27.88
CA TYR A 338 -29.98 -16.91 -26.79
C TYR A 338 -30.41 -15.45 -26.65
N TYR A 339 -29.91 -14.57 -27.53
CA TYR A 339 -30.18 -13.12 -27.39
C TYR A 339 -31.65 -12.76 -27.45
N ASP A 340 -32.39 -13.34 -28.38
CA ASP A 340 -33.80 -12.96 -28.58
C ASP A 340 -34.68 -13.36 -27.39
N ASP A 341 -34.37 -14.49 -26.78
CA ASP A 341 -35.04 -14.97 -25.56
C ASP A 341 -34.68 -14.14 -24.32
N ALA A 342 -33.41 -13.72 -24.21
CA ALA A 342 -32.91 -12.95 -23.06
C ALA A 342 -33.05 -11.43 -23.21
N LYS A 343 -33.44 -10.92 -24.37
CA LYS A 343 -33.49 -9.49 -24.69
C LYS A 343 -34.33 -8.65 -23.73
N PRO A 344 -35.58 -9.06 -23.34
CA PRO A 344 -36.37 -8.29 -22.39
C PRO A 344 -35.67 -8.07 -21.04
N GLU A 345 -35.00 -9.11 -20.50
CA GLU A 345 -34.28 -9.07 -19.24
C GLU A 345 -33.02 -8.23 -19.34
N LEU A 346 -32.27 -8.34 -20.45
CA LEU A 346 -31.08 -7.52 -20.73
C LEU A 346 -31.44 -6.04 -20.82
N GLU A 347 -32.49 -5.68 -21.53
CA GLU A 347 -32.98 -4.28 -21.63
C GLU A 347 -33.50 -3.77 -20.28
N ALA A 348 -34.21 -4.61 -19.49
CA ALA A 348 -34.65 -4.25 -18.15
C ALA A 348 -33.46 -4.01 -17.21
N LEU A 349 -32.41 -4.87 -17.29
CA LEU A 349 -31.18 -4.73 -16.54
C LEU A 349 -30.42 -3.48 -16.95
N LYS A 350 -30.26 -3.23 -18.24
CA LYS A 350 -29.64 -2.03 -18.81
C LYS A 350 -30.30 -0.74 -18.30
N LYS A 351 -31.63 -0.71 -18.29
CA LYS A 351 -32.39 0.43 -17.73
C LYS A 351 -32.14 0.63 -16.24
N LYS A 352 -32.03 -0.46 -15.44
CA LYS A 352 -31.72 -0.38 -14.01
C LYS A 352 -30.27 0.01 -13.72
N LEU A 353 -29.34 -0.44 -14.56
CA LEU A 353 -27.92 -0.10 -14.48
C LEU A 353 -27.58 1.23 -15.15
N ASN A 354 -28.57 1.92 -15.75
CA ASN A 354 -28.34 3.24 -16.32
C ASN A 354 -27.93 4.21 -15.23
N HIS A 355 -26.67 4.60 -15.29
CA HIS A 355 -26.02 5.37 -14.26
C HIS A 355 -26.41 6.85 -14.33
N ASN A 356 -26.50 7.42 -13.13
CA ASN A 356 -26.66 8.85 -12.94
C ASN A 356 -25.48 9.33 -12.08
N VAL A 357 -24.61 10.17 -12.65
CA VAL A 357 -23.43 10.72 -11.95
C VAL A 357 -23.82 11.36 -10.61
N ALA A 358 -24.98 12.04 -10.55
CA ALA A 358 -25.44 12.64 -9.29
C ALA A 358 -25.72 11.60 -8.22
N LYS A 359 -26.33 10.46 -8.60
CA LYS A 359 -26.59 9.33 -7.70
C LYS A 359 -25.27 8.65 -7.27
N ASP A 360 -24.33 8.50 -8.21
CA ASP A 360 -23.02 7.89 -7.92
C ASP A 360 -22.20 8.76 -6.97
N LEU A 361 -22.28 10.09 -7.11
CA LEU A 361 -21.67 11.05 -6.18
C LEU A 361 -22.30 10.97 -4.79
N ASP A 362 -23.64 10.81 -4.70
CA ASP A 362 -24.30 10.64 -3.39
C ASP A 362 -23.95 9.32 -2.71
N TYR A 363 -23.95 8.23 -3.49
CA TYR A 363 -23.62 6.90 -2.98
C TYR A 363 -22.18 6.81 -2.46
N ASN A 364 -21.24 7.47 -3.14
CA ASN A 364 -19.83 7.46 -2.79
C ASN A 364 -19.40 8.72 -2.02
N LYS A 365 -20.34 9.48 -1.44
CA LYS A 365 -20.08 10.77 -0.77
C LYS A 365 -18.94 10.68 0.23
N GLN A 366 -18.97 9.72 1.14
CA GLN A 366 -17.95 9.64 2.18
C GLN A 366 -16.56 9.32 1.63
N ALA A 367 -16.47 8.38 0.69
CA ALA A 367 -15.19 8.03 0.06
C ALA A 367 -14.60 9.23 -0.70
N LEU A 368 -15.43 9.99 -1.42
CA LEU A 368 -14.98 11.19 -2.12
C LEU A 368 -14.58 12.32 -1.16
N LYS A 369 -15.31 12.52 -0.06
CA LYS A 369 -14.90 13.47 1.00
C LYS A 369 -13.55 13.12 1.58
N ASN A 370 -13.29 11.84 1.83
CA ASN A 370 -12.01 11.36 2.36
C ASN A 370 -10.85 11.60 1.37
N ILE A 371 -11.10 11.39 0.07
CA ILE A 371 -10.10 11.66 -0.98
C ILE A 371 -9.76 13.14 -1.05
N ILE A 372 -10.80 14.00 -1.16
CA ILE A 372 -10.62 15.46 -1.18
C ILE A 372 -9.88 15.94 0.08
N ALA A 373 -10.27 15.44 1.26
CA ALA A 373 -9.61 15.81 2.51
C ALA A 373 -8.14 15.42 2.51
N ASN A 374 -7.81 14.20 2.04
CA ASN A 374 -6.44 13.71 1.97
C ASN A 374 -5.57 14.55 1.02
N ASP A 375 -6.10 14.92 -0.16
CA ASP A 375 -5.39 15.73 -1.14
C ASP A 375 -5.18 17.15 -0.63
N LEU A 376 -6.20 17.76 0.00
CA LEU A 376 -6.06 19.06 0.67
C LEU A 376 -5.03 19.00 1.81
N MET A 377 -5.04 17.93 2.63
CA MET A 377 -4.04 17.78 3.70
C MET A 377 -2.63 17.59 3.15
N SER A 378 -2.48 16.97 1.97
CA SER A 378 -1.20 16.94 1.26
C SER A 378 -0.74 18.34 0.83
N ALA A 379 -1.65 19.21 0.41
CA ALA A 379 -1.34 20.57 0.03
C ALA A 379 -0.96 21.47 1.22
N TYR A 380 -1.66 21.35 2.36
CA TYR A 380 -1.41 22.17 3.56
C TYR A 380 -0.25 21.65 4.42
N TYR A 381 -0.16 20.34 4.61
CA TYR A 381 0.73 19.69 5.59
C TYR A 381 1.64 18.63 4.98
N PHE A 382 1.77 18.61 3.65
CA PHE A 382 2.60 17.69 2.87
C PHE A 382 2.21 16.22 3.10
N GLN A 383 3.08 15.30 2.72
CA GLN A 383 2.84 13.84 2.87
C GLN A 383 2.52 13.41 4.30
N ARG A 384 3.06 14.12 5.29
CA ARG A 384 2.77 13.83 6.70
C ARG A 384 1.31 14.09 7.05
N GLY A 385 0.75 15.21 6.59
CA GLY A 385 -0.65 15.55 6.81
C GLY A 385 -1.60 14.59 6.10
N ALA A 386 -1.30 14.24 4.85
CA ALA A 386 -2.05 13.25 4.10
C ALA A 386 -2.08 11.90 4.84
N ALA A 387 -0.93 11.42 5.34
CA ALA A 387 -0.84 10.17 6.08
C ALA A 387 -1.66 10.22 7.39
N GLN A 388 -1.61 11.33 8.14
CA GLN A 388 -2.41 11.49 9.36
C GLN A 388 -3.91 11.46 9.07
N ASN A 389 -4.35 12.16 8.03
CA ASN A 389 -5.76 12.20 7.66
C ASN A 389 -6.26 10.83 7.18
N ALA A 390 -5.51 10.15 6.31
CA ALA A 390 -5.86 8.84 5.78
C ALA A 390 -6.06 7.78 6.88
N LEU A 391 -5.24 7.81 7.95
CA LEU A 391 -5.35 6.86 9.06
C LEU A 391 -6.65 6.99 9.87
N ARG A 392 -7.39 8.09 9.74
CA ARG A 392 -8.68 8.29 10.44
C ARG A 392 -9.79 7.40 9.89
N HIS A 393 -9.69 7.04 8.62
CA HIS A 393 -10.72 6.33 7.87
C HIS A 393 -10.22 4.99 7.33
N ASP A 394 -9.16 4.45 7.92
CA ASP A 394 -8.54 3.19 7.52
C ASP A 394 -9.12 2.03 8.34
N PRO A 395 -9.94 1.14 7.73
CA PRO A 395 -10.58 0.04 8.45
C PRO A 395 -9.58 -0.98 9.00
N GLN A 396 -8.43 -1.15 8.34
CA GLN A 396 -7.37 -2.03 8.84
C GLN A 396 -6.68 -1.43 10.07
N MET A 397 -6.51 -0.10 10.09
CA MET A 397 -6.00 0.61 11.27
C MET A 397 -7.01 0.55 12.43
N ASP A 398 -8.31 0.71 12.15
CA ASP A 398 -9.37 0.59 13.16
C ASP A 398 -9.36 -0.77 13.84
N GLU A 399 -9.25 -1.84 13.05
CA GLU A 399 -9.21 -3.20 13.59
C GLU A 399 -7.91 -3.47 14.35
N ALA A 400 -6.77 -2.92 13.90
CA ALA A 400 -5.50 -3.04 14.62
C ALA A 400 -5.56 -2.35 16.00
N VAL A 401 -6.14 -1.15 16.08
CA VAL A 401 -6.34 -0.43 17.36
C VAL A 401 -7.25 -1.24 18.30
N LYS A 402 -8.39 -1.75 17.80
CA LYS A 402 -9.29 -2.61 18.57
C LYS A 402 -8.60 -3.86 19.10
N LEU A 403 -7.79 -4.50 18.24
CA LEU A 403 -7.08 -5.72 18.62
C LEU A 403 -6.04 -5.48 19.71
N ILE A 404 -5.24 -4.39 19.59
CA ILE A 404 -4.26 -4.02 20.61
C ILE A 404 -4.95 -3.65 21.93
N GLY A 405 -6.14 -3.05 21.85
CA GLY A 405 -6.98 -2.70 23.00
C GLY A 405 -7.66 -3.90 23.69
N ASP A 406 -7.63 -5.10 23.08
CA ASP A 406 -8.15 -6.36 23.62
C ASP A 406 -7.01 -7.37 23.86
N PRO A 407 -6.35 -7.34 25.03
CA PRO A 407 -5.24 -8.24 25.33
C PRO A 407 -5.61 -9.73 25.28
N GLN A 408 -6.85 -10.10 25.59
CA GLN A 408 -7.28 -11.49 25.58
C GLN A 408 -7.37 -12.02 24.14
N ARG A 409 -8.02 -11.26 23.26
CA ARG A 409 -8.12 -11.59 21.84
C ARG A 409 -6.72 -11.58 21.19
N TYR A 410 -5.90 -10.58 21.48
CA TYR A 410 -4.52 -10.49 20.96
C TYR A 410 -3.71 -11.73 21.33
N GLN A 411 -3.71 -12.14 22.62
CA GLN A 411 -2.98 -13.30 23.09
C GLN A 411 -3.54 -14.63 22.54
N SER A 412 -4.85 -14.71 22.31
CA SER A 412 -5.45 -15.92 21.71
C SER A 412 -4.98 -16.15 20.28
N LEU A 413 -4.74 -15.08 19.51
CA LEU A 413 -4.24 -15.17 18.14
C LEU A 413 -2.77 -15.62 18.05
N LEU A 414 -1.99 -15.48 19.13
CA LEU A 414 -0.61 -15.94 19.21
C LEU A 414 -0.46 -17.36 19.78
N LYS A 415 -1.57 -18.04 20.04
CA LYS A 415 -1.58 -19.42 20.56
C LYS A 415 -2.24 -20.36 19.55
N PRO A 416 -1.90 -21.66 19.55
CA PRO A 416 -2.61 -22.61 18.71
C PRO A 416 -4.10 -22.66 19.10
N ALA A 417 -4.96 -22.88 18.10
CA ALA A 417 -6.38 -23.11 18.36
C ALA A 417 -6.54 -24.27 19.38
N ALA A 418 -7.43 -24.09 20.34
CA ALA A 418 -7.76 -25.19 21.25
C ALA A 418 -8.30 -26.36 20.41
N LYS A 419 -7.76 -27.57 20.64
CA LYS A 419 -8.19 -28.79 19.97
C LYS A 419 -9.59 -29.17 20.41
#